data_1aedfe7f1272311b70b7b5ac83f6381d
#
_entry.id   1aedfe7f1272311b70b7b5ac83f6381d
#
_cell.length_a   1.000
_cell.length_b   1.000
_cell.length_c   1.000
_cell.angle_alpha   90.00
_cell.angle_beta   90.00
_cell.angle_gamma   90.00
#
_symmetry.space_group_name_H-M   'P 1'
#
loop_
_entity.id
_entity.type
_entity.pdbx_description
1 polymer ?
#
loop_
_entity_poly.entity_id
_entity_poly.type
_entity_poly.pdbx_seq_one_letter_code
_entity_poly.pdbx_strand_id
1 'polypeptide(L)'
;MLIQILVVSLLYPVPQNMTRGVFVDDHVRLLKELGHDVKVVNPLPRMPRYAEARRSTMRGVSKAPRRWVNEEVPILVPRFFALPDHPYPRLTASSVARRCKWVEKQLGEWRPDIVVCHTLWPVAHLAQRLSERWTCPLVGVVHGYDFDVGLEMKGVGPAIQSSAAGCDALVCASDRLADIATSWPSPPRRVETIPCITEIHREWRRPVRPMKKAWKKEPIDILFPADPRRPEKRHLLALQTGEALEQRGWVVGITVLRQQPRDIVYDRMLTADVTLVTSRREAGPLVARESLLCGTPVVSVNVGEVARYLPKEWVCEDNPEALADGIEDALRQGWREEEDVDERLAFASQSSVSQAWSELLSSLVS
;
A
#
# COMPACT_ATOMS: atom_id res chain seq x y z
N MET A 1 -24.99 -1.49 -11.35
CA MET A 1 -24.71 -1.07 -12.77
C MET A 1 -23.33 -1.60 -13.13
N LEU A 2 -23.14 -2.16 -14.33
CA LEU A 2 -21.81 -2.53 -14.84
C LEU A 2 -21.08 -1.27 -15.31
N ILE A 3 -19.89 -1.02 -14.78
CA ILE A 3 -19.06 0.14 -15.13
C ILE A 3 -17.79 -0.37 -15.81
N GLN A 4 -17.36 0.28 -16.88
CA GLN A 4 -16.08 0.04 -17.53
C GLN A 4 -14.99 0.91 -16.86
N ILE A 5 -14.09 0.30 -16.11
CA ILE A 5 -13.10 0.99 -15.28
C ILE A 5 -11.71 0.84 -15.88
N LEU A 6 -11.03 1.96 -16.15
CA LEU A 6 -9.63 1.96 -16.54
C LEU A 6 -8.75 2.32 -15.34
N VAL A 7 -8.06 1.34 -14.80
CA VAL A 7 -7.09 1.57 -13.73
C VAL A 7 -5.74 1.94 -14.31
N VAL A 8 -5.19 3.09 -13.91
CA VAL A 8 -3.84 3.55 -14.31
C VAL A 8 -2.94 3.54 -13.08
N SER A 9 -1.89 2.74 -13.09
CA SER A 9 -0.97 2.66 -11.96
C SER A 9 0.48 2.44 -12.38
N LEU A 10 1.40 3.18 -11.75
CA LEU A 10 2.83 2.89 -11.87
C LEU A 10 3.18 1.57 -11.17
N LEU A 11 2.56 1.32 -10.02
CA LEU A 11 2.78 0.14 -9.18
C LEU A 11 1.68 -0.89 -9.45
N TYR A 12 2.01 -1.92 -10.19
CA TYR A 12 1.15 -3.08 -10.46
C TYR A 12 2.05 -4.32 -10.65
N PRO A 13 1.60 -5.54 -10.35
CA PRO A 13 2.36 -6.75 -10.62
C PRO A 13 2.91 -6.82 -12.05
N VAL A 14 4.03 -7.47 -12.21
CA VAL A 14 4.58 -7.85 -13.50
C VAL A 14 4.95 -9.33 -13.47
N PRO A 15 4.94 -10.09 -14.59
CA PRO A 15 5.12 -11.54 -14.57
C PRO A 15 6.37 -12.04 -13.83
N GLN A 16 7.41 -11.22 -13.75
CA GLN A 16 8.66 -11.55 -13.06
C GLN A 16 8.71 -11.03 -11.61
N ASN A 17 7.66 -10.34 -11.15
CA ASN A 17 7.56 -9.81 -9.79
C ASN A 17 6.09 -9.56 -9.42
N MET A 18 5.43 -10.62 -8.98
CA MET A 18 4.01 -10.59 -8.59
C MET A 18 3.78 -9.88 -7.24
N THR A 19 4.84 -9.63 -6.46
CA THR A 19 4.73 -8.89 -5.18
C THR A 19 4.75 -7.37 -5.34
N ARG A 20 4.93 -6.87 -6.58
CA ARG A 20 4.97 -5.46 -6.89
C ARG A 20 3.56 -4.87 -6.96
N GLY A 21 3.24 -3.90 -6.11
CA GLY A 21 1.96 -3.18 -6.15
C GLY A 21 0.73 -4.06 -5.85
N VAL A 22 0.88 -5.06 -4.99
CA VAL A 22 -0.19 -6.01 -4.61
C VAL A 22 -1.45 -5.29 -4.15
N PHE A 23 -1.32 -4.19 -3.39
CA PHE A 23 -2.46 -3.40 -2.93
C PHE A 23 -3.31 -2.79 -4.07
N VAL A 24 -2.70 -2.55 -5.24
CA VAL A 24 -3.44 -2.12 -6.44
C VAL A 24 -4.13 -3.32 -7.10
N ASP A 25 -3.47 -4.46 -7.12
CA ASP A 25 -4.03 -5.71 -7.62
C ASP A 25 -5.23 -6.15 -6.78
N ASP A 26 -5.14 -6.06 -5.45
CA ASP A 26 -6.25 -6.33 -4.54
C ASP A 26 -7.46 -5.41 -4.82
N HIS A 27 -7.21 -4.11 -5.10
CA HIS A 27 -8.27 -3.20 -5.49
C HIS A 27 -8.87 -3.54 -6.86
N VAL A 28 -8.06 -3.93 -7.83
CA VAL A 28 -8.55 -4.39 -9.15
C VAL A 28 -9.42 -5.64 -9.02
N ARG A 29 -9.04 -6.59 -8.17
CA ARG A 29 -9.87 -7.76 -7.86
C ARG A 29 -11.20 -7.36 -7.24
N LEU A 30 -11.17 -6.46 -6.25
CA LEU A 30 -12.38 -5.94 -5.63
C LEU A 30 -13.35 -5.36 -6.68
N LEU A 31 -12.84 -4.51 -7.57
CA LEU A 31 -13.67 -3.91 -8.63
C LEU A 31 -14.26 -4.98 -9.57
N LYS A 32 -13.53 -6.05 -9.85
CA LYS A 32 -14.05 -7.20 -10.61
C LYS A 32 -15.11 -7.98 -9.85
N GLU A 33 -14.90 -8.24 -8.56
CA GLU A 33 -15.87 -8.92 -7.68
C GLU A 33 -17.18 -8.13 -7.54
N LEU A 34 -17.09 -6.79 -7.62
CA LEU A 34 -18.27 -5.91 -7.71
C LEU A 34 -18.99 -5.98 -9.07
N GLY A 35 -18.48 -6.78 -10.01
CA GLY A 35 -19.10 -7.02 -11.31
C GLY A 35 -18.73 -5.98 -12.38
N HIS A 36 -17.66 -5.21 -12.21
CA HIS A 36 -17.21 -4.23 -13.19
C HIS A 36 -16.28 -4.83 -14.26
N ASP A 37 -16.25 -4.24 -15.46
CA ASP A 37 -15.28 -4.56 -16.51
C ASP A 37 -14.02 -3.71 -16.33
N VAL A 38 -12.93 -4.33 -15.86
CA VAL A 38 -11.72 -3.63 -15.46
C VAL A 38 -10.57 -3.93 -16.42
N LYS A 39 -9.89 -2.88 -16.89
CA LYS A 39 -8.61 -2.99 -17.59
C LYS A 39 -7.55 -2.16 -16.87
N VAL A 40 -6.30 -2.60 -16.94
CA VAL A 40 -5.18 -1.93 -16.27
C VAL A 40 -4.21 -1.36 -17.27
N VAL A 41 -3.81 -0.11 -17.08
CA VAL A 41 -2.67 0.51 -17.73
C VAL A 41 -1.55 0.66 -16.70
N ASN A 42 -0.45 -0.08 -16.88
CA ASN A 42 0.73 -0.02 -16.03
C ASN A 42 1.90 0.62 -16.79
N PRO A 43 2.01 1.97 -16.83
CA PRO A 43 3.11 2.63 -17.48
C PRO A 43 4.44 2.28 -16.79
N LEU A 44 5.41 1.82 -17.56
CA LEU A 44 6.71 1.46 -17.02
C LEU A 44 7.84 2.25 -17.70
N PRO A 45 8.86 2.70 -16.96
CA PRO A 45 9.99 3.39 -17.57
C PRO A 45 10.77 2.45 -18.51
N ARG A 46 11.39 3.01 -19.54
CA ARG A 46 12.41 2.31 -20.31
C ARG A 46 13.65 2.20 -19.44
N MET A 47 13.96 0.99 -19.02
CA MET A 47 15.03 0.72 -18.09
C MET A 47 15.97 -0.36 -18.64
N PRO A 48 17.31 -0.13 -18.64
CA PRO A 48 18.29 -1.16 -18.93
C PRO A 48 18.30 -2.23 -17.82
N ARG A 49 18.56 -3.49 -18.18
CA ARG A 49 18.57 -4.61 -17.22
C ARG A 49 19.50 -4.42 -16.02
N TYR A 50 20.66 -3.81 -16.22
CA TYR A 50 21.60 -3.56 -15.12
C TYR A 50 21.09 -2.55 -14.09
N ALA A 51 20.20 -1.65 -14.48
CA ALA A 51 19.62 -0.66 -13.56
C ALA A 51 18.54 -1.27 -12.64
N GLU A 52 17.90 -2.39 -13.03
CA GLU A 52 16.96 -3.13 -12.18
C GLU A 52 17.62 -3.71 -10.94
N ALA A 53 18.86 -4.22 -11.06
CA ALA A 53 19.57 -4.87 -9.97
C ALA A 53 19.81 -3.94 -8.77
N ARG A 54 19.81 -2.63 -9.01
CA ARG A 54 20.02 -1.61 -7.98
C ARG A 54 18.77 -1.18 -7.23
N ARG A 55 17.56 -1.52 -7.74
CA ARG A 55 16.28 -1.08 -7.18
C ARG A 55 15.30 -2.26 -7.10
N SER A 56 15.07 -2.77 -5.90
CA SER A 56 14.21 -3.93 -5.67
C SER A 56 12.78 -3.76 -6.22
N THR A 57 12.22 -2.55 -6.11
CA THR A 57 10.89 -2.19 -6.62
C THR A 57 10.78 -2.22 -8.15
N MET A 58 11.92 -2.22 -8.85
CA MET A 58 11.99 -2.23 -10.31
C MET A 58 12.32 -3.62 -10.90
N ARG A 59 12.46 -4.63 -10.04
CA ARG A 59 12.73 -6.01 -10.48
C ARG A 59 11.64 -6.48 -11.47
N GLY A 60 12.05 -7.01 -12.61
CA GLY A 60 11.16 -7.52 -13.66
C GLY A 60 10.63 -6.45 -14.63
N VAL A 61 10.81 -5.15 -14.34
CA VAL A 61 10.26 -4.05 -15.15
C VAL A 61 10.80 -4.08 -16.59
N SER A 62 12.10 -4.32 -16.81
CA SER A 62 12.69 -4.30 -18.16
C SER A 62 12.16 -5.42 -19.06
N LYS A 63 11.79 -6.56 -18.47
CA LYS A 63 11.31 -7.77 -19.16
C LYS A 63 9.80 -7.83 -19.29
N ALA A 64 9.05 -6.93 -18.60
CA ALA A 64 7.59 -6.96 -18.63
C ALA A 64 7.08 -6.80 -20.08
N PRO A 65 6.20 -7.69 -20.55
CA PRO A 65 5.63 -7.62 -21.89
C PRO A 65 4.76 -6.35 -22.05
N ARG A 66 4.54 -5.94 -23.29
CA ARG A 66 3.69 -4.78 -23.60
C ARG A 66 2.22 -5.02 -23.30
N ARG A 67 1.81 -6.26 -23.28
CA ARG A 67 0.46 -6.73 -22.96
C ARG A 67 0.56 -8.08 -22.28
N TRP A 68 -0.26 -8.30 -21.29
CA TRP A 68 -0.42 -9.58 -20.64
C TRP A 68 -1.75 -9.62 -19.90
N VAL A 69 -2.10 -10.75 -19.31
CA VAL A 69 -3.34 -10.94 -18.56
C VAL A 69 -2.98 -11.45 -17.18
N ASN A 70 -3.56 -10.86 -16.13
CA ASN A 70 -3.47 -11.31 -14.75
C ASN A 70 -4.89 -11.64 -14.26
N GLU A 71 -5.16 -12.90 -13.93
CA GLU A 71 -6.47 -13.31 -13.42
C GLU A 71 -7.64 -12.73 -14.25
N GLU A 72 -7.58 -12.92 -15.56
CA GLU A 72 -8.53 -12.42 -16.57
C GLU A 72 -8.54 -10.90 -16.78
N VAL A 73 -7.73 -10.13 -16.04
CA VAL A 73 -7.61 -8.68 -16.24
C VAL A 73 -6.60 -8.37 -17.34
N PRO A 74 -6.99 -7.69 -18.43
CA PRO A 74 -6.05 -7.24 -19.46
C PRO A 74 -5.17 -6.10 -18.96
N ILE A 75 -3.85 -6.24 -19.12
CA ILE A 75 -2.87 -5.26 -18.68
C ILE A 75 -2.10 -4.71 -19.87
N LEU A 76 -2.13 -3.39 -20.01
CA LEU A 76 -1.40 -2.63 -21.02
C LEU A 76 -0.18 -1.96 -20.39
N VAL A 77 0.99 -2.15 -20.98
CA VAL A 77 2.26 -1.65 -20.44
C VAL A 77 2.91 -0.67 -21.43
N PRO A 78 2.44 0.59 -21.47
CA PRO A 78 3.11 1.62 -22.26
C PRO A 78 4.48 1.96 -21.66
N ARG A 79 5.51 2.08 -22.51
CA ARG A 79 6.86 2.43 -22.08
C ARG A 79 7.10 3.92 -22.23
N PHE A 80 7.53 4.58 -21.17
CA PHE A 80 7.87 6.00 -21.16
C PHE A 80 9.36 6.23 -20.83
N PHE A 81 9.83 7.45 -21.06
CA PHE A 81 11.18 7.85 -20.71
C PHE A 81 11.16 8.59 -19.37
N ALA A 82 12.02 8.16 -18.46
CA ALA A 82 12.30 8.84 -17.20
C ALA A 82 13.76 8.62 -16.82
N LEU A 83 14.38 9.63 -16.25
CA LEU A 83 15.68 9.51 -15.61
C LEU A 83 15.49 9.15 -14.12
N PRO A 84 16.45 8.43 -13.51
CA PRO A 84 16.45 8.20 -12.08
C PRO A 84 16.33 9.52 -11.30
N ASP A 85 15.63 9.44 -10.15
CA ASP A 85 15.42 10.57 -9.23
C ASP A 85 14.73 11.81 -9.84
N HIS A 86 14.16 11.63 -11.04
CA HIS A 86 13.35 12.64 -11.75
C HIS A 86 13.96 14.04 -11.84
N PRO A 87 15.25 14.21 -12.27
CA PRO A 87 15.87 15.53 -12.32
C PRO A 87 15.15 16.52 -13.25
N TYR A 88 14.32 16.00 -14.17
CA TYR A 88 13.48 16.76 -15.08
C TYR A 88 11.99 16.33 -14.97
N PRO A 89 11.26 16.76 -13.94
CA PRO A 89 9.88 16.30 -13.72
C PRO A 89 8.95 16.57 -14.91
N ARG A 90 9.03 17.76 -15.52
CA ARG A 90 8.24 18.11 -16.71
C ARG A 90 8.46 17.18 -17.90
N LEU A 91 9.71 16.72 -18.10
CA LEU A 91 10.03 15.77 -19.16
C LEU A 91 9.43 14.40 -18.89
N THR A 92 9.54 13.93 -17.65
CA THR A 92 8.92 12.67 -17.20
C THR A 92 7.41 12.71 -17.39
N ALA A 93 6.72 13.74 -16.89
CA ALA A 93 5.29 13.97 -17.04
C ALA A 93 4.85 13.96 -18.52
N SER A 94 5.54 14.73 -19.37
CA SER A 94 5.26 14.78 -20.81
C SER A 94 5.48 13.42 -21.48
N SER A 95 6.51 12.68 -21.09
CA SER A 95 6.81 11.37 -21.66
C SER A 95 5.73 10.33 -21.33
N VAL A 96 5.19 10.36 -20.12
CA VAL A 96 4.08 9.51 -19.69
C VAL A 96 2.80 9.91 -20.44
N ALA A 97 2.44 11.20 -20.42
CA ALA A 97 1.24 11.74 -21.05
C ALA A 97 1.13 11.41 -22.54
N ARG A 98 2.27 11.43 -23.28
CA ARG A 98 2.32 11.06 -24.71
C ARG A 98 1.93 9.61 -24.99
N ARG A 99 1.81 8.76 -23.98
CA ARG A 99 1.39 7.36 -24.16
C ARG A 99 -0.12 7.23 -24.39
N CYS A 100 -0.90 8.29 -24.18
CA CYS A 100 -2.35 8.30 -24.34
C CYS A 100 -2.79 7.68 -25.69
N LYS A 101 -2.27 8.15 -26.83
CA LYS A 101 -2.60 7.61 -28.16
C LYS A 101 -2.28 6.12 -28.32
N TRP A 102 -1.19 5.65 -27.68
CA TRP A 102 -0.86 4.23 -27.71
C TRP A 102 -1.87 3.41 -26.91
N VAL A 103 -2.25 3.87 -25.71
CA VAL A 103 -3.25 3.20 -24.87
C VAL A 103 -4.59 3.14 -25.60
N GLU A 104 -5.06 4.25 -26.16
CA GLU A 104 -6.29 4.34 -26.95
C GLU A 104 -6.30 3.29 -28.08
N LYS A 105 -5.22 3.21 -28.86
CA LYS A 105 -5.08 2.22 -29.94
C LYS A 105 -5.15 0.78 -29.42
N GLN A 106 -4.63 0.51 -28.20
CA GLN A 106 -4.62 -0.83 -27.63
C GLN A 106 -6.00 -1.24 -27.10
N LEU A 107 -6.78 -0.30 -26.61
CA LEU A 107 -8.14 -0.53 -26.12
C LEU A 107 -9.15 -0.78 -27.25
N GLY A 108 -8.86 -0.31 -28.46
CA GLY A 108 -9.75 -0.47 -29.63
C GLY A 108 -11.07 0.26 -29.45
N GLU A 109 -12.19 -0.46 -29.45
CA GLU A 109 -13.53 0.10 -29.25
C GLU A 109 -13.94 0.23 -27.78
N TRP A 110 -13.22 -0.43 -26.88
CA TRP A 110 -13.51 -0.37 -25.44
C TRP A 110 -13.26 1.06 -24.90
N ARG A 111 -14.20 1.57 -24.14
CA ARG A 111 -14.15 2.93 -23.56
C ARG A 111 -14.40 2.85 -22.06
N PRO A 112 -13.62 3.54 -21.24
CA PRO A 112 -13.92 3.63 -19.80
C PRO A 112 -15.07 4.59 -19.54
N ASP A 113 -15.91 4.22 -18.58
CA ASP A 113 -16.88 5.11 -17.96
C ASP A 113 -16.20 5.96 -16.87
N ILE A 114 -15.06 5.49 -16.35
CA ILE A 114 -14.27 6.15 -15.31
C ILE A 114 -12.80 5.73 -15.39
N VAL A 115 -11.89 6.65 -15.05
CA VAL A 115 -10.46 6.39 -14.89
C VAL A 115 -10.10 6.45 -13.42
N VAL A 116 -9.45 5.41 -12.89
CA VAL A 116 -8.94 5.35 -11.52
C VAL A 116 -7.40 5.34 -11.55
N CYS A 117 -6.77 6.35 -10.98
CA CYS A 117 -5.32 6.54 -11.03
C CYS A 117 -4.69 6.26 -9.66
N HIS A 118 -4.02 5.12 -9.50
CA HIS A 118 -3.26 4.80 -8.30
C HIS A 118 -1.87 5.39 -8.36
N THR A 119 -1.51 6.13 -7.30
CA THR A 119 -0.35 7.00 -7.23
C THR A 119 -0.41 8.13 -8.28
N LEU A 120 -0.22 9.37 -7.83
CA LEU A 120 -0.40 10.50 -8.74
C LEU A 120 0.84 10.71 -9.62
N TRP A 121 2.02 10.63 -9.01
CA TRP A 121 3.26 10.88 -9.75
C TRP A 121 3.89 9.58 -10.30
N PRO A 122 4.29 9.59 -11.59
CA PRO A 122 4.04 10.59 -12.64
C PRO A 122 2.80 10.25 -13.51
N VAL A 123 2.02 9.23 -13.16
CA VAL A 123 1.04 8.59 -14.06
C VAL A 123 -0.29 9.35 -14.16
N ALA A 124 -0.59 10.24 -13.20
CA ALA A 124 -1.78 11.08 -13.27
C ALA A 124 -1.85 11.92 -14.55
N HIS A 125 -0.72 12.36 -15.09
CA HIS A 125 -0.68 13.08 -16.36
C HIS A 125 -1.17 12.24 -17.56
N LEU A 126 -1.00 10.92 -17.50
CA LEU A 126 -1.59 10.02 -18.50
C LEU A 126 -3.07 9.79 -18.20
N ALA A 127 -3.42 9.56 -16.93
CA ALA A 127 -4.80 9.34 -16.50
C ALA A 127 -5.70 10.54 -16.85
N GLN A 128 -5.25 11.77 -16.59
CA GLN A 128 -5.94 12.99 -16.96
C GLN A 128 -6.20 13.07 -18.47
N ARG A 129 -5.18 12.82 -19.30
CA ARG A 129 -5.36 12.82 -20.76
C ARG A 129 -6.30 11.73 -21.25
N LEU A 130 -6.36 10.59 -20.59
CA LEU A 130 -7.30 9.52 -20.92
C LEU A 130 -8.72 9.89 -20.50
N SER A 131 -8.91 10.46 -19.31
CA SER A 131 -10.18 10.99 -18.83
C SER A 131 -10.73 12.10 -19.75
N GLU A 132 -9.90 13.10 -20.08
CA GLU A 132 -10.24 14.16 -21.04
C GLU A 132 -10.63 13.61 -22.42
N ARG A 133 -9.89 12.59 -22.90
CA ARG A 133 -10.11 11.98 -24.23
C ARG A 133 -11.46 11.31 -24.35
N TRP A 134 -11.96 10.73 -23.27
CA TRP A 134 -13.26 10.04 -23.25
C TRP A 134 -14.35 10.79 -22.48
N THR A 135 -14.02 11.99 -21.99
CA THR A 135 -14.93 12.84 -21.21
C THR A 135 -15.58 12.07 -20.07
N CYS A 136 -14.76 11.29 -19.35
CA CYS A 136 -15.20 10.48 -18.21
C CYS A 136 -14.51 10.95 -16.91
N PRO A 137 -15.12 10.70 -15.74
CA PRO A 137 -14.55 11.09 -14.45
C PRO A 137 -13.16 10.50 -14.18
N LEU A 138 -12.35 11.23 -13.40
CA LEU A 138 -11.05 10.81 -12.93
C LEU A 138 -11.03 10.73 -11.41
N VAL A 139 -10.71 9.56 -10.88
CA VAL A 139 -10.44 9.36 -9.44
C VAL A 139 -8.94 9.19 -9.23
N GLY A 140 -8.35 10.04 -8.40
CA GLY A 140 -6.98 9.86 -7.92
C GLY A 140 -6.96 9.04 -6.63
N VAL A 141 -5.99 8.13 -6.45
CA VAL A 141 -5.83 7.31 -5.24
C VAL A 141 -4.42 7.47 -4.69
N VAL A 142 -4.32 7.89 -3.43
CA VAL A 142 -3.05 8.18 -2.74
C VAL A 142 -2.79 7.17 -1.63
N HIS A 143 -1.60 6.54 -1.66
CA HIS A 143 -1.20 5.47 -0.73
C HIS A 143 -0.03 5.86 0.20
N GLY A 144 0.29 7.13 0.33
CA GLY A 144 1.34 7.67 1.20
C GLY A 144 2.55 8.21 0.42
N TYR A 145 3.19 7.44 -0.47
CA TYR A 145 4.41 7.86 -1.14
C TYR A 145 4.32 9.24 -1.83
N ASP A 146 3.21 9.52 -2.50
CA ASP A 146 3.00 10.81 -3.17
C ASP A 146 3.08 11.98 -2.17
N PHE A 147 2.48 11.83 -0.99
CA PHE A 147 2.41 12.90 0.02
C PHE A 147 3.62 12.89 0.97
N ASP A 148 4.06 11.72 1.39
CA ASP A 148 5.16 11.59 2.36
C ASP A 148 6.55 11.84 1.75
N VAL A 149 6.68 11.66 0.44
CA VAL A 149 7.95 11.81 -0.28
C VAL A 149 7.81 12.75 -1.47
N GLY A 150 6.79 12.53 -2.29
CA GLY A 150 6.62 13.25 -3.55
C GLY A 150 6.42 14.74 -3.38
N LEU A 151 5.71 15.18 -2.32
CA LEU A 151 5.49 16.61 -2.03
C LEU A 151 6.79 17.35 -1.75
N GLU A 152 7.77 16.69 -1.13
CA GLU A 152 9.07 17.28 -0.81
C GLU A 152 10.05 17.29 -2.01
N MET A 153 9.75 16.50 -3.06
CA MET A 153 10.60 16.42 -4.24
C MET A 153 10.48 17.69 -5.10
N LYS A 154 11.62 18.34 -5.37
CA LYS A 154 11.66 19.56 -6.17
C LYS A 154 10.99 19.41 -7.54
N GLY A 155 9.95 20.22 -7.79
CA GLY A 155 9.18 20.23 -9.03
C GLY A 155 8.20 19.07 -9.21
N VAL A 156 8.18 18.10 -8.28
CA VAL A 156 7.20 17.00 -8.24
C VAL A 156 6.01 17.38 -7.35
N GLY A 157 6.25 17.97 -6.18
CA GLY A 157 5.20 18.37 -5.25
C GLY A 157 4.09 19.22 -5.91
N PRO A 158 4.41 20.33 -6.59
CA PRO A 158 3.40 21.11 -7.31
C PRO A 158 2.65 20.30 -8.39
N ALA A 159 3.31 19.34 -9.04
CA ALA A 159 2.67 18.48 -10.03
C ALA A 159 1.67 17.50 -9.37
N ILE A 160 2.00 16.97 -8.19
CA ILE A 160 1.09 16.13 -7.40
C ILE A 160 -0.14 16.94 -6.99
N GLN A 161 0.04 18.13 -6.41
CA GLN A 161 -1.07 18.99 -6.00
C GLN A 161 -1.97 19.36 -7.18
N SER A 162 -1.38 19.76 -8.31
CA SER A 162 -2.13 20.07 -9.53
C SER A 162 -2.88 18.83 -10.08
N SER A 163 -2.27 17.65 -10.01
CA SER A 163 -2.93 16.42 -10.45
C SER A 163 -4.09 16.03 -9.53
N ALA A 164 -3.93 16.18 -8.22
CA ALA A 164 -4.98 15.93 -7.25
C ALA A 164 -6.16 16.89 -7.42
N ALA A 165 -5.89 18.19 -7.61
CA ALA A 165 -6.91 19.20 -7.86
C ALA A 165 -7.67 18.97 -9.20
N GLY A 166 -7.04 18.32 -10.16
CA GLY A 166 -7.63 17.94 -11.44
C GLY A 166 -8.44 16.65 -11.44
N CYS A 167 -8.54 15.93 -10.30
CA CYS A 167 -9.42 14.79 -10.16
C CYS A 167 -10.84 15.21 -9.76
N ASP A 168 -11.85 14.46 -10.20
CA ASP A 168 -13.23 14.63 -9.77
C ASP A 168 -13.41 14.17 -8.31
N ALA A 169 -12.64 13.16 -7.90
CA ALA A 169 -12.48 12.75 -6.51
C ALA A 169 -11.04 12.30 -6.23
N LEU A 170 -10.56 12.59 -5.02
CA LEU A 170 -9.31 12.07 -4.48
C LEU A 170 -9.61 11.10 -3.35
N VAL A 171 -9.19 9.86 -3.51
CA VAL A 171 -9.27 8.84 -2.47
C VAL A 171 -7.92 8.76 -1.75
N CYS A 172 -7.96 8.93 -0.43
CA CYS A 172 -6.82 8.82 0.46
C CYS A 172 -6.90 7.53 1.25
N ALA A 173 -5.80 6.77 1.32
CA ALA A 173 -5.76 5.49 2.03
C ALA A 173 -5.80 5.64 3.57
N SER A 174 -5.81 6.86 4.10
CA SER A 174 -5.96 7.16 5.54
C SER A 174 -6.45 8.59 5.75
N ASP A 175 -7.04 8.84 6.94
CA ASP A 175 -7.51 10.17 7.34
C ASP A 175 -6.37 11.20 7.34
N ARG A 176 -5.17 10.81 7.81
CA ARG A 176 -3.99 11.67 7.76
C ARG A 176 -3.67 12.18 6.35
N LEU A 177 -3.80 11.33 5.34
CA LEU A 177 -3.58 11.75 3.95
C LEU A 177 -4.71 12.66 3.45
N ALA A 178 -5.94 12.41 3.87
CA ALA A 178 -7.08 13.26 3.56
C ALA A 178 -6.92 14.66 4.20
N ASP A 179 -6.49 14.73 5.46
CA ASP A 179 -6.20 15.98 6.16
C ASP A 179 -5.12 16.79 5.45
N ILE A 180 -4.06 16.15 4.97
CA ILE A 180 -3.02 16.82 4.16
C ILE A 180 -3.65 17.43 2.90
N ALA A 181 -4.44 16.66 2.14
CA ALA A 181 -5.03 17.14 0.88
C ALA A 181 -6.03 18.27 1.09
N THR A 182 -6.85 18.21 2.15
CA THR A 182 -7.86 19.23 2.49
C THR A 182 -7.24 20.50 3.07
N SER A 183 -6.04 20.43 3.66
CA SER A 183 -5.31 21.58 4.18
C SER A 183 -4.66 22.47 3.11
N TRP A 184 -4.63 22.06 1.86
CA TRP A 184 -4.01 22.86 0.80
C TRP A 184 -4.81 24.13 0.48
N PRO A 185 -4.15 25.22 0.02
CA PRO A 185 -4.83 26.44 -0.39
C PRO A 185 -5.87 26.25 -1.51
N SER A 186 -5.65 25.21 -2.34
CA SER A 186 -6.58 24.77 -3.40
C SER A 186 -6.80 23.27 -3.26
N PRO A 187 -7.69 22.85 -2.35
CA PRO A 187 -7.92 21.43 -2.11
C PRO A 187 -8.63 20.77 -3.30
N PRO A 188 -8.55 19.46 -3.45
CA PRO A 188 -9.37 18.72 -4.40
C PRO A 188 -10.87 18.94 -4.13
N ARG A 189 -11.68 18.86 -5.18
CA ARG A 189 -13.14 19.12 -5.08
C ARG A 189 -13.85 18.17 -4.12
N ARG A 190 -13.41 16.90 -4.12
CA ARG A 190 -13.93 15.85 -3.27
C ARG A 190 -12.76 15.02 -2.75
N VAL A 191 -12.70 14.81 -1.45
CA VAL A 191 -11.69 13.98 -0.78
C VAL A 191 -12.43 12.92 0.03
N GLU A 192 -12.08 11.66 -0.19
CA GLU A 192 -12.66 10.51 0.50
C GLU A 192 -11.55 9.72 1.18
N THR A 193 -11.80 9.19 2.36
CA THR A 193 -10.92 8.23 3.00
C THR A 193 -11.42 6.83 2.74
N ILE A 194 -10.72 6.07 1.89
CA ILE A 194 -11.00 4.66 1.66
C ILE A 194 -9.69 3.89 1.85
N PRO A 195 -9.53 3.12 2.93
CA PRO A 195 -8.29 2.38 3.21
C PRO A 195 -8.06 1.26 2.19
N CYS A 196 -6.82 0.80 2.12
CA CYS A 196 -6.53 -0.45 1.41
C CYS A 196 -7.24 -1.60 2.11
N ILE A 197 -7.78 -2.53 1.33
CA ILE A 197 -8.43 -3.74 1.86
C ILE A 197 -7.44 -4.51 2.72
N THR A 198 -7.92 -4.99 3.84
CA THR A 198 -7.18 -5.96 4.65
C THR A 198 -8.01 -7.21 4.77
N GLU A 199 -7.67 -8.19 3.97
CA GLU A 199 -8.29 -9.50 4.02
C GLU A 199 -7.21 -10.57 3.87
N ILE A 200 -7.33 -11.62 4.67
CA ILE A 200 -6.50 -12.82 4.55
C ILE A 200 -7.40 -14.02 4.38
N HIS A 201 -6.95 -15.01 3.63
CA HIS A 201 -7.71 -16.23 3.42
C HIS A 201 -7.97 -16.94 4.76
N ARG A 202 -9.14 -17.58 4.90
CA ARG A 202 -9.60 -18.20 6.15
C ARG A 202 -8.61 -19.19 6.76
N GLU A 203 -7.81 -19.86 5.96
CA GLU A 203 -6.79 -20.80 6.43
C GLU A 203 -5.70 -20.17 7.30
N TRP A 204 -5.41 -18.88 7.12
CA TRP A 204 -4.44 -18.13 7.94
C TRP A 204 -5.08 -17.34 9.09
N ARG A 205 -6.40 -17.22 9.14
CA ARG A 205 -7.06 -16.47 10.21
C ARG A 205 -7.01 -17.22 11.54
N ARG A 206 -6.58 -16.52 12.59
CA ARG A 206 -6.56 -17.03 13.97
C ARG A 206 -6.94 -15.92 14.95
N PRO A 207 -7.58 -16.23 16.09
CA PRO A 207 -7.67 -15.28 17.19
C PRO A 207 -6.30 -14.83 17.65
N VAL A 208 -6.16 -13.58 18.08
CA VAL A 208 -4.89 -13.11 18.65
C VAL A 208 -4.52 -13.96 19.89
N ARG A 209 -3.28 -14.42 19.92
CA ARG A 209 -2.82 -15.39 20.91
C ARG A 209 -2.95 -14.86 22.33
N PRO A 210 -3.43 -15.68 23.25
CA PRO A 210 -3.38 -15.35 24.67
C PRO A 210 -1.92 -15.34 25.16
N MET A 211 -1.74 -14.83 26.38
CA MET A 211 -0.47 -14.73 27.07
C MET A 211 0.43 -15.97 26.91
N LYS A 212 1.68 -15.77 26.57
CA LYS A 212 2.72 -16.80 26.58
C LYS A 212 3.13 -17.08 28.03
N LYS A 213 2.84 -18.30 28.55
CA LYS A 213 3.09 -18.66 29.93
C LYS A 213 4.56 -18.86 30.30
N ALA A 214 5.44 -19.13 29.33
CA ALA A 214 6.85 -19.47 29.59
C ALA A 214 7.73 -18.22 29.55
N TRP A 215 8.06 -17.74 30.68
CA TRP A 215 8.90 -16.58 30.92
C TRP A 215 10.38 -16.85 30.62
N LYS A 216 11.00 -16.00 29.79
CA LYS A 216 12.48 -15.84 29.68
C LYS A 216 13.30 -17.10 29.39
N LYS A 217 12.69 -18.28 29.36
CA LYS A 217 13.35 -19.56 29.06
C LYS A 217 13.20 -20.01 27.62
N GLU A 218 12.16 -19.52 26.93
CA GLU A 218 11.94 -19.82 25.53
C GLU A 218 12.30 -18.61 24.64
N PRO A 219 12.92 -18.83 23.50
CA PRO A 219 13.23 -17.76 22.57
C PRO A 219 11.95 -17.04 22.10
N ILE A 220 12.04 -15.71 21.98
CA ILE A 220 11.03 -14.88 21.33
C ILE A 220 11.39 -14.73 19.86
N ASP A 221 10.49 -15.06 18.95
CA ASP A 221 10.63 -14.76 17.53
C ASP A 221 9.88 -13.46 17.19
N ILE A 222 10.64 -12.39 16.96
CA ILE A 222 10.14 -11.08 16.54
C ILE A 222 10.14 -11.03 15.03
N LEU A 223 8.96 -10.88 14.43
CA LEU A 223 8.83 -10.69 12.99
C LEU A 223 9.04 -9.22 12.62
N PHE A 224 10.06 -8.95 11.79
CA PHE A 224 10.23 -7.67 11.11
C PHE A 224 9.73 -7.78 9.65
N PRO A 225 8.51 -7.31 9.33
CA PRO A 225 7.84 -7.63 8.07
C PRO A 225 8.20 -6.64 6.93
N ALA A 226 9.48 -6.30 6.80
CA ALA A 226 9.94 -5.32 5.81
C ALA A 226 11.34 -5.62 5.25
N ASP A 227 11.66 -5.00 4.10
CA ASP A 227 13.03 -5.03 3.56
C ASP A 227 13.95 -4.12 4.42
N PRO A 228 14.98 -4.65 5.08
CA PRO A 228 15.85 -3.89 5.97
C PRO A 228 16.68 -2.81 5.26
N ARG A 229 16.78 -2.87 3.93
CA ARG A 229 17.46 -1.86 3.11
C ARG A 229 16.62 -0.61 2.87
N ARG A 230 15.37 -0.60 3.28
CA ARG A 230 14.48 0.56 3.22
C ARG A 230 14.66 1.41 4.47
N PRO A 231 15.32 2.60 4.40
CA PRO A 231 15.64 3.40 5.58
C PRO A 231 14.42 3.80 6.40
N GLU A 232 13.28 4.05 5.72
CA GLU A 232 12.03 4.42 6.37
C GLU A 232 11.43 3.30 7.25
N LYS A 233 11.85 2.05 7.05
CA LYS A 233 11.42 0.92 7.87
C LYS A 233 12.22 0.74 9.15
N ARG A 234 13.37 1.41 9.27
CA ARG A 234 14.21 1.50 10.48
C ARG A 234 14.56 0.15 11.13
N HIS A 235 15.08 -0.77 10.31
CA HIS A 235 15.52 -2.09 10.81
C HIS A 235 16.50 -1.99 11.99
N LEU A 236 17.34 -0.95 12.03
CA LEU A 236 18.25 -0.74 13.17
C LEU A 236 17.48 -0.57 14.49
N LEU A 237 16.35 0.15 14.50
CA LEU A 237 15.52 0.29 15.68
C LEU A 237 14.96 -1.07 16.15
N ALA A 238 14.58 -1.95 15.21
CA ALA A 238 14.14 -3.30 15.56
C ALA A 238 15.27 -4.13 16.19
N LEU A 239 16.51 -4.02 15.68
CA LEU A 239 17.68 -4.68 16.28
C LEU A 239 17.95 -4.16 17.70
N GLN A 240 17.94 -2.85 17.90
CA GLN A 240 18.13 -2.22 19.21
C GLN A 240 17.02 -2.62 20.20
N THR A 241 15.79 -2.79 19.74
CA THR A 241 14.69 -3.32 20.58
C THR A 241 14.97 -4.76 21.00
N GLY A 242 15.51 -5.58 20.11
CA GLY A 242 15.97 -6.93 20.44
C GLY A 242 17.07 -6.92 21.50
N GLU A 243 18.08 -6.06 21.36
CA GLU A 243 19.16 -5.87 22.34
C GLU A 243 18.61 -5.44 23.73
N ALA A 244 17.64 -4.53 23.76
CA ALA A 244 16.98 -4.10 24.99
C ALA A 244 16.27 -5.26 25.71
N LEU A 245 15.58 -6.13 24.96
CA LEU A 245 14.96 -7.35 25.50
C LEU A 245 16.01 -8.36 26.03
N GLU A 246 17.13 -8.54 25.30
CA GLU A 246 18.24 -9.42 25.75
C GLU A 246 18.85 -8.92 27.05
N GLN A 247 19.04 -7.60 27.21
CA GLN A 247 19.51 -7.00 28.47
C GLN A 247 18.55 -7.26 29.64
N ARG A 248 17.25 -7.45 29.36
CA ARG A 248 16.22 -7.84 30.33
C ARG A 248 16.17 -9.36 30.57
N GLY A 249 17.03 -10.12 29.89
CA GLY A 249 17.20 -11.58 30.07
C GLY A 249 16.30 -12.45 29.18
N TRP A 250 15.76 -11.88 28.08
CA TRP A 250 15.08 -12.65 27.02
C TRP A 250 16.11 -13.24 26.04
N VAL A 251 15.75 -14.36 25.42
CA VAL A 251 16.45 -14.88 24.26
C VAL A 251 15.66 -14.44 23.04
N VAL A 252 16.27 -13.64 22.14
CA VAL A 252 15.54 -12.98 21.05
C VAL A 252 16.05 -13.45 19.69
N GLY A 253 15.12 -13.84 18.80
CA GLY A 253 15.36 -14.00 17.37
C GLY A 253 14.59 -12.94 16.60
N ILE A 254 15.20 -12.36 15.56
CA ILE A 254 14.49 -11.43 14.66
C ILE A 254 14.43 -12.03 13.27
N THR A 255 13.20 -12.39 12.85
CA THR A 255 12.92 -12.89 11.51
C THR A 255 12.58 -11.73 10.57
N VAL A 256 13.36 -11.58 9.49
CA VAL A 256 13.19 -10.51 8.51
C VAL A 256 12.50 -11.02 7.25
N LEU A 257 11.38 -10.40 6.88
CA LEU A 257 10.70 -10.69 5.61
C LEU A 257 11.13 -9.70 4.52
N ARG A 258 11.62 -10.25 3.42
CA ARG A 258 12.05 -9.46 2.28
C ARG A 258 11.50 -10.03 1.00
N GLN A 259 10.55 -9.32 0.38
CA GLN A 259 9.99 -9.69 -0.93
C GLN A 259 9.58 -11.17 -1.03
N GLN A 260 8.91 -11.65 0.01
CA GLN A 260 8.36 -13.01 0.03
C GLN A 260 6.97 -13.04 -0.61
N PRO A 261 6.58 -14.18 -1.19
CA PRO A 261 5.18 -14.45 -1.53
C PRO A 261 4.26 -14.30 -0.31
N ARG A 262 3.00 -14.01 -0.56
CA ARG A 262 2.02 -13.70 0.50
C ARG A 262 1.76 -14.85 1.46
N ASP A 263 1.69 -16.07 0.94
CA ASP A 263 1.59 -17.32 1.71
C ASP A 263 2.74 -17.46 2.72
N ILE A 264 3.97 -17.26 2.28
CA ILE A 264 5.14 -17.28 3.16
C ILE A 264 5.09 -16.18 4.23
N VAL A 265 4.57 -14.99 3.86
CA VAL A 265 4.39 -13.90 4.83
C VAL A 265 3.39 -14.30 5.92
N TYR A 266 2.25 -14.86 5.53
CA TYR A 266 1.23 -15.31 6.47
C TYR A 266 1.68 -16.47 7.34
N ASP A 267 2.39 -17.45 6.77
CA ASP A 267 2.99 -18.54 7.55
C ASP A 267 3.97 -18.04 8.61
N ARG A 268 4.77 -17.02 8.28
CA ARG A 268 5.67 -16.38 9.23
C ARG A 268 4.90 -15.57 10.29
N MET A 269 3.84 -14.88 9.91
CA MET A 269 2.96 -14.20 10.87
C MET A 269 2.31 -15.21 11.81
N LEU A 270 1.86 -16.37 11.33
CA LEU A 270 1.30 -17.43 12.18
C LEU A 270 2.27 -18.01 13.20
N THR A 271 3.56 -18.01 12.91
CA THR A 271 4.59 -18.67 13.76
C THR A 271 5.34 -17.70 14.66
N ALA A 272 5.47 -16.44 14.30
CA ALA A 272 6.13 -15.42 15.11
C ALA A 272 5.41 -15.17 16.45
N ASP A 273 6.11 -14.78 17.48
CA ASP A 273 5.52 -14.41 18.77
C ASP A 273 4.94 -13.01 18.77
N VAL A 274 5.57 -12.10 18.04
CA VAL A 274 5.15 -10.70 17.89
C VAL A 274 5.64 -10.13 16.56
N THR A 275 4.83 -9.29 15.92
CA THR A 275 5.25 -8.49 14.77
C THR A 275 5.63 -7.09 15.24
N LEU A 276 6.82 -6.62 14.85
CA LEU A 276 7.35 -5.32 15.23
C LEU A 276 7.36 -4.36 14.04
N VAL A 277 6.65 -3.24 14.18
CA VAL A 277 6.57 -2.16 13.17
C VAL A 277 7.33 -0.93 13.68
N THR A 278 8.49 -0.67 13.10
CA THR A 278 9.36 0.46 13.46
C THR A 278 9.35 1.58 12.41
N SER A 279 8.44 1.53 11.47
CA SER A 279 8.41 2.44 10.32
C SER A 279 8.27 3.91 10.75
N ARG A 280 9.05 4.79 10.12
CA ARG A 280 8.92 6.26 10.32
C ARG A 280 7.69 6.81 9.61
N ARG A 281 7.24 6.15 8.54
CA ARG A 281 6.14 6.61 7.67
C ARG A 281 5.35 5.42 7.17
N GLU A 282 4.04 5.48 7.36
CA GLU A 282 3.02 4.60 6.80
C GLU A 282 1.74 5.40 6.56
N ALA A 283 0.94 5.01 5.59
CA ALA A 283 -0.44 5.48 5.48
C ALA A 283 -1.32 4.66 6.44
N GLY A 284 -1.37 3.36 6.22
CA GLY A 284 -1.94 2.36 7.11
C GLY A 284 -1.17 1.06 6.87
N PRO A 285 -0.36 0.60 7.83
CA PRO A 285 0.50 -0.56 7.61
C PRO A 285 -0.30 -1.85 7.49
N LEU A 286 -0.49 -2.32 6.23
CA LEU A 286 -1.19 -3.58 5.92
C LEU A 286 -0.65 -4.75 6.74
N VAL A 287 0.67 -4.84 6.86
CA VAL A 287 1.35 -5.92 7.61
C VAL A 287 0.95 -5.98 9.08
N ALA A 288 0.59 -4.85 9.71
CA ALA A 288 0.10 -4.84 11.08
C ALA A 288 -1.31 -5.45 11.17
N ARG A 289 -2.20 -5.06 10.27
CA ARG A 289 -3.56 -5.59 10.20
C ARG A 289 -3.56 -7.07 9.82
N GLU A 290 -2.78 -7.45 8.81
CA GLU A 290 -2.61 -8.84 8.39
C GLU A 290 -2.07 -9.71 9.53
N SER A 291 -1.11 -9.22 10.31
CA SER A 291 -0.55 -9.93 11.46
C SER A 291 -1.58 -10.18 12.55
N LEU A 292 -2.39 -9.17 12.89
CA LEU A 292 -3.50 -9.34 13.85
C LEU A 292 -4.49 -10.40 13.38
N LEU A 293 -4.87 -10.37 12.10
CA LEU A 293 -5.77 -11.38 11.52
C LEU A 293 -5.16 -12.79 11.51
N CYS A 294 -3.83 -12.91 11.44
CA CYS A 294 -3.10 -14.17 11.65
C CYS A 294 -3.02 -14.58 13.13
N GLY A 295 -3.54 -13.78 14.05
CA GLY A 295 -3.51 -14.05 15.48
C GLY A 295 -2.17 -13.71 16.16
N THR A 296 -1.32 -12.92 15.53
CA THR A 296 -0.02 -12.53 16.07
C THR A 296 -0.09 -11.09 16.56
N PRO A 297 0.22 -10.81 17.83
CA PRO A 297 0.27 -9.47 18.39
C PRO A 297 1.20 -8.55 17.58
N VAL A 298 0.87 -7.27 17.55
CA VAL A 298 1.64 -6.25 16.83
C VAL A 298 2.04 -5.15 17.78
N VAL A 299 3.34 -4.89 17.90
CA VAL A 299 3.87 -3.72 18.58
C VAL A 299 4.42 -2.74 17.57
N SER A 300 4.06 -1.48 17.70
CA SER A 300 4.37 -0.47 16.69
C SER A 300 4.75 0.86 17.35
N VAL A 301 5.63 1.60 16.70
CA VAL A 301 5.69 3.05 16.93
C VAL A 301 4.38 3.68 16.46
N ASN A 302 4.03 4.86 16.97
CA ASN A 302 2.82 5.58 16.53
C ASN A 302 2.99 6.05 15.08
N VAL A 303 2.52 5.25 14.12
CA VAL A 303 2.67 5.51 12.69
C VAL A 303 1.40 5.13 11.92
N GLY A 304 1.01 5.97 10.96
CA GLY A 304 -0.21 5.76 10.18
C GLY A 304 -1.45 5.68 11.07
N GLU A 305 -2.24 4.64 10.90
CA GLU A 305 -3.50 4.44 11.63
C GLU A 305 -3.42 3.39 12.74
N VAL A 306 -2.20 2.99 13.18
CA VAL A 306 -2.06 1.88 14.15
C VAL A 306 -2.78 2.15 15.46
N ALA A 307 -2.83 3.39 15.92
CA ALA A 307 -3.53 3.79 17.13
C ALA A 307 -5.06 3.62 17.06
N ARG A 308 -5.61 3.42 15.87
CA ARG A 308 -7.05 3.19 15.66
C ARG A 308 -7.46 1.77 16.05
N TYR A 309 -6.56 0.80 15.92
CA TYR A 309 -6.90 -0.62 16.05
C TYR A 309 -5.98 -1.42 16.97
N LEU A 310 -4.78 -0.92 17.32
CA LEU A 310 -3.92 -1.57 18.32
C LEU A 310 -4.29 -1.15 19.74
N PRO A 311 -4.08 -2.02 20.74
CA PRO A 311 -4.09 -1.63 22.14
C PRO A 311 -3.12 -0.47 22.40
N LYS A 312 -3.49 0.42 23.30
CA LYS A 312 -2.68 1.62 23.60
C LYS A 312 -1.26 1.26 24.04
N GLU A 313 -1.11 0.19 24.78
CA GLU A 313 0.17 -0.32 25.31
C GLU A 313 1.08 -0.88 24.22
N TRP A 314 0.52 -1.22 23.05
CA TRP A 314 1.28 -1.72 21.89
C TRP A 314 1.63 -0.61 20.90
N VAL A 315 1.15 0.61 21.11
CA VAL A 315 1.54 1.81 20.38
C VAL A 315 2.56 2.58 21.19
N CYS A 316 3.83 2.41 20.88
CA CYS A 316 4.94 2.82 21.72
C CYS A 316 5.59 4.12 21.24
N GLU A 317 6.33 4.77 22.13
CA GLU A 317 7.26 5.83 21.76
C GLU A 317 8.37 5.30 20.85
N ASP A 318 8.97 6.22 20.10
CA ASP A 318 9.98 5.94 19.08
C ASP A 318 11.38 5.71 19.72
N ASN A 319 11.47 4.70 20.55
CA ASN A 319 12.74 4.27 21.17
C ASN A 319 12.74 2.77 21.51
N PRO A 320 13.92 2.13 21.62
CA PRO A 320 14.03 0.69 21.83
C PRO A 320 13.40 0.20 23.14
N GLU A 321 13.50 0.98 24.21
CA GLU A 321 13.03 0.61 25.54
C GLU A 321 11.50 0.56 25.60
N ALA A 322 10.83 1.58 25.05
CA ALA A 322 9.37 1.62 24.97
C ALA A 322 8.82 0.49 24.11
N LEU A 323 9.49 0.18 22.99
CA LEU A 323 9.12 -0.94 22.14
C LEU A 323 9.31 -2.29 22.84
N ALA A 324 10.38 -2.44 23.64
CA ALA A 324 10.61 -3.62 24.47
C ALA A 324 9.51 -3.77 25.54
N ASP A 325 9.09 -2.67 26.18
CA ASP A 325 7.97 -2.67 27.14
C ASP A 325 6.67 -3.14 26.47
N GLY A 326 6.36 -2.60 25.28
CA GLY A 326 5.19 -3.01 24.51
C GLY A 326 5.23 -4.48 24.09
N ILE A 327 6.40 -5.01 23.71
CA ILE A 327 6.58 -6.43 23.39
C ILE A 327 6.36 -7.29 24.65
N GLU A 328 6.95 -6.92 25.78
CA GLU A 328 6.73 -7.63 27.02
C GLU A 328 5.26 -7.62 27.43
N ASP A 329 4.57 -6.49 27.27
CA ASP A 329 3.13 -6.41 27.52
C ASP A 329 2.34 -7.32 26.59
N ALA A 330 2.58 -7.25 25.28
CA ALA A 330 1.91 -8.10 24.29
C ALA A 330 2.09 -9.60 24.55
N LEU A 331 3.28 -10.01 24.98
CA LEU A 331 3.59 -11.40 25.32
C LEU A 331 2.98 -11.84 26.66
N ARG A 332 2.81 -10.92 27.62
CA ARG A 332 2.29 -11.23 28.97
C ARG A 332 0.77 -11.19 29.03
N GLN A 333 0.18 -10.15 28.44
CA GLN A 333 -1.25 -9.85 28.59
C GLN A 333 -2.06 -10.34 27.39
N GLY A 334 -1.44 -10.39 26.19
CA GLY A 334 -2.14 -10.69 24.96
C GLY A 334 -3.20 -9.62 24.63
N TRP A 335 -4.16 -9.98 23.78
CA TRP A 335 -5.26 -9.10 23.41
C TRP A 335 -6.23 -8.92 24.57
N ARG A 336 -6.43 -7.68 25.01
CA ARG A 336 -7.30 -7.31 26.16
C ARG A 336 -8.46 -6.41 25.79
N GLU A 337 -8.58 -6.07 24.52
CA GLU A 337 -9.63 -5.18 24.06
C GLU A 337 -11.00 -5.86 24.19
N GLU A 338 -12.02 -5.08 24.53
CA GLU A 338 -13.40 -5.55 24.61
C GLU A 338 -13.94 -5.95 23.24
N GLU A 339 -13.52 -5.21 22.20
CA GLU A 339 -13.87 -5.49 20.81
C GLU A 339 -12.97 -6.56 20.21
N ASP A 340 -13.54 -7.43 19.40
CA ASP A 340 -12.78 -8.38 18.60
C ASP A 340 -11.90 -7.66 17.56
N VAL A 341 -10.82 -8.32 17.15
CA VAL A 341 -9.92 -7.83 16.08
C VAL A 341 -10.69 -7.50 14.80
N ASP A 342 -11.70 -8.31 14.45
CA ASP A 342 -12.52 -8.08 13.27
C ASP A 342 -13.37 -6.81 13.39
N GLU A 343 -13.90 -6.50 14.56
CA GLU A 343 -14.63 -5.27 14.83
C GLU A 343 -13.72 -4.05 14.70
N ARG A 344 -12.52 -4.11 15.29
CA ARG A 344 -11.54 -3.02 15.19
C ARG A 344 -11.01 -2.82 13.78
N LEU A 345 -10.95 -3.85 12.96
CA LEU A 345 -10.50 -3.78 11.57
C LEU A 345 -11.66 -3.63 10.56
N ALA A 346 -12.92 -3.55 11.02
CA ALA A 346 -14.10 -3.48 10.17
C ALA A 346 -14.05 -2.36 9.13
N PHE A 347 -13.41 -1.22 9.47
CA PHE A 347 -13.24 -0.08 8.55
C PHE A 347 -12.42 -0.41 7.29
N ALA A 348 -11.55 -1.42 7.34
CA ALA A 348 -10.70 -1.89 6.25
C ALA A 348 -11.11 -3.29 5.75
N SER A 349 -12.26 -3.80 6.18
CA SER A 349 -12.81 -5.06 5.69
C SER A 349 -13.22 -4.97 4.22
N GLN A 350 -13.27 -6.10 3.54
CA GLN A 350 -13.73 -6.16 2.15
C GLN A 350 -15.11 -5.54 1.99
N SER A 351 -16.05 -5.83 2.90
CA SER A 351 -17.42 -5.29 2.84
C SER A 351 -17.45 -3.76 2.93
N SER A 352 -16.77 -3.17 3.92
CA SER A 352 -16.76 -1.72 4.12
C SER A 352 -16.08 -0.99 2.95
N VAL A 353 -14.94 -1.51 2.48
CA VAL A 353 -14.21 -0.93 1.35
C VAL A 353 -15.00 -1.09 0.04
N SER A 354 -15.66 -2.24 -0.17
CA SER A 354 -16.54 -2.47 -1.33
C SER A 354 -17.70 -1.50 -1.38
N GLN A 355 -18.35 -1.29 -0.24
CA GLN A 355 -19.48 -0.34 -0.12
C GLN A 355 -19.00 1.08 -0.46
N ALA A 356 -17.92 1.55 0.15
CA ALA A 356 -17.38 2.89 -0.09
C ALA A 356 -17.01 3.12 -1.56
N TRP A 357 -16.37 2.14 -2.21
CA TRP A 357 -16.07 2.22 -3.63
C TRP A 357 -17.33 2.20 -4.50
N SER A 358 -18.32 1.36 -4.20
CA SER A 358 -19.58 1.30 -4.94
C SER A 358 -20.34 2.62 -4.89
N GLU A 359 -20.40 3.25 -3.72
CA GLU A 359 -21.03 4.56 -3.51
C GLU A 359 -20.30 5.65 -4.30
N LEU A 360 -18.97 5.70 -4.20
CA LEU A 360 -18.15 6.66 -4.92
C LEU A 360 -18.32 6.52 -6.45
N LEU A 361 -18.16 5.31 -6.98
CA LEU A 361 -18.27 5.05 -8.42
C LEU A 361 -19.67 5.39 -8.95
N SER A 362 -20.72 4.98 -8.23
CA SER A 362 -22.12 5.28 -8.62
C SER A 362 -22.39 6.77 -8.64
N SER A 363 -21.81 7.54 -7.72
CA SER A 363 -21.99 9.00 -7.65
C SER A 363 -21.27 9.78 -8.76
N LEU A 364 -20.28 9.17 -9.41
CA LEU A 364 -19.48 9.83 -10.45
C LEU A 364 -19.91 9.44 -11.87
N VAL A 365 -20.54 8.27 -12.04
CA VAL A 365 -20.92 7.73 -13.36
C VAL A 365 -22.42 7.89 -13.65
N SER A 366 -23.16 8.44 -12.67
CA SER A 366 -24.61 8.71 -12.80
C SER A 366 -24.93 9.89 -13.74
#